data_a0f82b2326f832474fdd5587b3df0e94
#
_entry.id   a0f82b2326f832474fdd5587b3df0e94
#
_cell.length_a   1.000
_cell.length_b   1.000
_cell.length_c   1.000
_cell.angle_alpha   90.00
_cell.angle_beta   90.00
_cell.angle_gamma   90.00
#
_symmetry.space_group_name_H-M   'P 1'
#
loop_
_entity.id
_entity.type
_entity.pdbx_description
1 polymer ?
#
loop_
_entity_poly.entity_id
_entity_poly.type
_entity_poly.pdbx_seq_one_letter_code
_entity_poly.pdbx_strand_id
1 'polypeptide(L)'
;MTGGVVSSLGKGLASSSIGSLLELRGLKVNFLKFDPYINVDPGTMNPFQHGEVYVTDDGAEADLDLGHYERYTNVRTSKKNNFTTGQIYDSVISKERRGEYLGSTVQVIPHITGEIKSKIFDLSQDVDIVIIEVGGTVGDIESLPFLEAIRQIRGDVGRENTLYIHLTLVPYIETAGELKTKPTQHSVKELREIGIQPDILLCRTDRLLSSDVKAKIALFCNVEKDEVITAKNVETVYEVPVVFHQEGLDEKIVEKLNIWTGRPNLRGWERVVKKVKHPRFETTIAVVGKYVSLVESYKSLSEALIHGGIANDARVNLKYVDSEQVEKEGPESFLKESNGILVPGGFGTRGIEGKIKAIQYAREKRIPYFGICLGMQCAVIEIARHCAGLKGANSSEFDAHTPHPVIYLLEEWVDRDQVAQRRSSDTPKGGTMRLGSYPCRLEEGSLALKAYNKKLINERHRHRYEFNNAYMDSLGKAGMVFSGVSPDKGLVEIVELKGHPWFLGCQFHPEFKSKPMDPHPLFREFIKASLRRAKRSKVKGKIRSLKIYTNRKTLALPAGRHSA
;
A
#
# COMPACT_ATOMS: atom_id res chain seq x y z
N MET A 1 -2.53 7.62 19.92
CA MET A 1 -1.35 8.12 19.17
C MET A 1 -1.66 9.47 18.55
N THR A 2 -0.92 10.49 18.91
CA THR A 2 -1.00 11.85 18.35
C THR A 2 0.36 12.23 17.76
N GLY A 3 0.41 13.27 16.93
CA GLY A 3 1.66 13.75 16.38
C GLY A 3 1.72 15.28 16.34
N GLY A 4 2.91 15.81 16.43
CA GLY A 4 3.13 17.24 16.43
C GLY A 4 4.36 17.67 15.64
N VAL A 5 4.50 19.00 15.50
CA VAL A 5 5.53 19.73 14.79
C VAL A 5 5.28 19.80 13.28
N VAL A 6 5.26 18.65 12.57
CA VAL A 6 5.03 18.59 11.12
C VAL A 6 4.27 17.31 10.77
N SER A 7 3.62 17.30 9.60
CA SER A 7 3.03 16.10 9.00
C SER A 7 4.10 15.09 8.58
N SER A 8 3.70 13.89 8.20
CA SER A 8 4.58 12.83 7.66
C SER A 8 5.72 12.38 8.59
N LEU A 9 5.58 12.56 9.91
CA LEU A 9 6.52 12.02 10.90
C LEU A 9 6.49 10.49 11.00
N GLY A 10 5.47 9.84 10.44
CA GLY A 10 5.32 8.39 10.42
C GLY A 10 4.47 7.83 11.56
N LYS A 11 3.36 8.50 11.91
CA LYS A 11 2.37 8.00 12.90
C LYS A 11 1.86 6.61 12.53
N GLY A 12 1.40 6.40 11.29
CA GLY A 12 0.88 5.11 10.83
C GLY A 12 1.90 3.98 10.94
N LEU A 13 3.16 4.26 10.59
CA LEU A 13 4.25 3.29 10.74
C LEU A 13 4.57 3.01 12.23
N ALA A 14 4.53 4.02 13.08
CA ALA A 14 4.75 3.85 14.51
C ALA A 14 3.60 3.08 15.16
N SER A 15 2.34 3.42 14.84
CA SER A 15 1.13 2.73 15.31
C SER A 15 1.16 1.24 14.91
N SER A 16 1.45 0.94 13.63
CA SER A 16 1.54 -0.44 13.15
C SER A 16 2.68 -1.24 13.78
N SER A 17 3.84 -0.58 14.03
CA SER A 17 4.98 -1.21 14.70
C SER A 17 4.67 -1.53 16.16
N ILE A 18 3.99 -0.63 16.88
CA ILE A 18 3.50 -0.86 18.24
C ILE A 18 2.52 -2.02 18.25
N GLY A 19 1.52 -2.02 17.35
CA GLY A 19 0.55 -3.10 17.23
C GLY A 19 1.20 -4.45 16.96
N SER A 20 2.20 -4.49 16.08
CA SER A 20 2.98 -5.70 15.82
C SER A 20 3.71 -6.21 17.07
N LEU A 21 4.34 -5.33 17.83
CA LEU A 21 5.02 -5.71 19.07
C LEU A 21 4.04 -6.26 20.12
N LEU A 22 2.86 -5.65 20.24
CA LEU A 22 1.83 -6.10 21.17
C LEU A 22 1.21 -7.44 20.74
N GLU A 23 0.96 -7.65 19.43
CA GLU A 23 0.56 -8.97 18.91
C GLU A 23 1.63 -10.06 19.19
N LEU A 24 2.90 -9.74 19.03
CA LEU A 24 4.00 -10.67 19.32
C LEU A 24 4.13 -10.98 20.81
N ARG A 25 3.54 -10.17 21.68
CA ARG A 25 3.35 -10.44 23.11
C ARG A 25 2.10 -11.27 23.42
N GLY A 26 1.29 -11.61 22.41
CA GLY A 26 0.09 -12.43 22.52
C GLY A 26 -1.20 -11.65 22.72
N LEU A 27 -1.18 -10.32 22.59
CA LEU A 27 -2.35 -9.46 22.74
C LEU A 27 -3.14 -9.36 21.44
N LYS A 28 -4.47 -9.30 21.54
CA LYS A 28 -5.35 -9.00 20.42
C LYS A 28 -5.44 -7.49 20.25
N VAL A 29 -4.99 -7.00 19.10
CA VAL A 29 -4.93 -5.57 18.79
C VAL A 29 -5.92 -5.21 17.69
N ASN A 30 -6.48 -4.00 17.74
CA ASN A 30 -7.20 -3.38 16.64
C ASN A 30 -6.75 -1.92 16.47
N PHE A 31 -7.09 -1.30 15.35
CA PHE A 31 -6.69 0.07 15.04
C PHE A 31 -7.90 0.92 14.68
N LEU A 32 -7.81 2.21 15.01
CA LEU A 32 -8.78 3.21 14.58
C LEU A 32 -8.03 4.45 14.11
N LYS A 33 -8.26 4.82 12.86
CA LYS A 33 -7.75 6.05 12.24
C LYS A 33 -8.82 7.11 12.23
N PHE A 34 -8.51 8.29 12.76
CA PHE A 34 -9.31 9.50 12.60
C PHE A 34 -8.60 10.48 11.67
N ASP A 35 -9.26 10.85 10.59
CA ASP A 35 -8.75 11.81 9.62
C ASP A 35 -9.50 13.15 9.72
N PRO A 36 -8.79 14.27 9.95
CA PRO A 36 -9.43 15.55 10.28
C PRO A 36 -10.02 16.30 9.08
N TYR A 37 -9.97 15.74 7.86
CA TYR A 37 -10.59 16.39 6.69
C TYR A 37 -12.11 16.13 6.61
N ILE A 38 -12.81 17.03 5.87
CA ILE A 38 -14.28 17.05 5.79
C ILE A 38 -14.84 16.11 4.70
N ASN A 39 -14.00 15.49 3.88
CA ASN A 39 -14.48 14.55 2.86
C ASN A 39 -15.19 13.36 3.51
N VAL A 40 -16.43 13.09 3.07
CA VAL A 40 -17.19 11.93 3.53
C VAL A 40 -16.67 10.64 2.87
N ASP A 41 -16.26 10.73 1.60
CA ASP A 41 -15.74 9.62 0.82
C ASP A 41 -14.26 9.88 0.44
N PRO A 42 -13.31 9.18 1.08
CA PRO A 42 -11.88 9.29 0.73
C PRO A 42 -11.57 8.83 -0.71
N GLY A 43 -12.40 7.97 -1.30
CA GLY A 43 -12.20 7.42 -2.65
C GLY A 43 -12.25 8.44 -3.78
N THR A 44 -12.85 9.62 -3.52
CA THR A 44 -12.93 10.73 -4.49
C THR A 44 -11.75 11.71 -4.38
N MET A 45 -10.87 11.54 -3.40
CA MET A 45 -9.76 12.45 -3.14
C MET A 45 -8.64 12.30 -4.17
N ASN A 46 -7.93 13.40 -4.40
CA ASN A 46 -6.83 13.42 -5.35
C ASN A 46 -5.60 12.67 -4.78
N PRO A 47 -5.09 11.63 -5.45
CA PRO A 47 -3.90 10.89 -4.99
C PRO A 47 -2.64 11.74 -4.82
N PHE A 48 -2.54 12.89 -5.50
CA PHE A 48 -1.43 13.83 -5.33
C PHE A 48 -1.42 14.54 -3.98
N GLN A 49 -2.57 14.63 -3.30
CA GLN A 49 -2.70 15.30 -2.01
C GLN A 49 -2.72 14.31 -0.83
N HIS A 50 -3.30 13.13 -1.04
CA HIS A 50 -3.58 12.17 0.05
C HIS A 50 -2.87 10.83 -0.11
N GLY A 51 -2.14 10.62 -1.22
CA GLY A 51 -1.48 9.35 -1.52
C GLY A 51 -2.46 8.30 -2.06
N GLU A 52 -2.14 7.03 -1.83
CA GLU A 52 -2.93 5.90 -2.29
C GLU A 52 -4.24 5.77 -1.52
N VAL A 53 -5.33 5.48 -2.24
CA VAL A 53 -6.60 5.04 -1.62
C VAL A 53 -6.50 3.54 -1.35
N TYR A 54 -6.52 3.17 -0.08
CA TYR A 54 -6.50 1.77 0.35
C TYR A 54 -7.90 1.19 0.37
N VAL A 55 -8.07 -0.07 -0.06
CA VAL A 55 -9.37 -0.74 -0.07
C VAL A 55 -9.36 -1.94 0.87
N THR A 56 -10.33 -1.99 1.77
CA THR A 56 -10.52 -3.07 2.74
C THR A 56 -11.30 -4.26 2.13
N ASP A 57 -11.31 -5.40 2.82
CA ASP A 57 -12.09 -6.56 2.38
C ASP A 57 -13.60 -6.25 2.30
N ASP A 58 -14.11 -5.38 3.16
CA ASP A 58 -15.51 -4.95 3.17
C ASP A 58 -15.82 -3.75 2.25
N GLY A 59 -14.88 -3.37 1.39
CA GLY A 59 -15.09 -2.37 0.35
C GLY A 59 -15.06 -0.92 0.86
N ALA A 60 -14.47 -0.63 2.03
CA ALA A 60 -14.16 0.73 2.39
C ALA A 60 -13.00 1.24 1.54
N GLU A 61 -13.15 2.44 1.00
CA GLU A 61 -12.05 3.27 0.52
C GLU A 61 -11.54 4.08 1.71
N ALA A 62 -10.26 3.97 2.04
CA ALA A 62 -9.69 4.47 3.28
C ALA A 62 -8.30 5.06 3.07
N ASP A 63 -7.78 5.71 4.11
CA ASP A 63 -6.42 6.23 4.14
C ASP A 63 -5.36 5.11 4.01
N LEU A 64 -4.21 5.46 3.43
CA LEU A 64 -3.09 4.53 3.20
C LEU A 64 -2.52 3.92 4.50
N ASP A 65 -2.75 4.54 5.66
CA ASP A 65 -2.28 4.04 6.95
C ASP A 65 -2.93 2.69 7.33
N LEU A 66 -4.17 2.41 6.85
CA LEU A 66 -4.77 1.09 7.04
C LEU A 66 -3.94 -0.01 6.39
N GLY A 67 -3.30 0.30 5.27
CA GLY A 67 -2.33 -0.59 4.64
C GLY A 67 -1.10 -0.86 5.52
N HIS A 68 -0.62 0.14 6.27
CA HIS A 68 0.45 -0.08 7.24
C HIS A 68 0.01 -1.01 8.37
N TYR A 69 -1.19 -0.82 8.91
CA TYR A 69 -1.72 -1.68 9.98
C TYR A 69 -1.79 -3.14 9.53
N GLU A 70 -2.39 -3.41 8.37
CA GLU A 70 -2.49 -4.78 7.85
C GLU A 70 -1.16 -5.41 7.48
N ARG A 71 -0.19 -4.64 6.97
CA ARG A 71 1.14 -5.16 6.59
C ARG A 71 1.96 -5.63 7.80
N TYR A 72 1.80 -4.95 8.95
CA TYR A 72 2.61 -5.20 10.14
C TYR A 72 1.96 -6.15 11.15
N THR A 73 0.65 -6.33 11.07
CA THR A 73 -0.15 -7.11 12.03
C THR A 73 -1.02 -8.16 11.35
N ASN A 74 -1.73 -8.95 12.14
CA ASN A 74 -2.74 -9.88 11.66
C ASN A 74 -4.14 -9.26 11.56
N VAL A 75 -4.29 -8.01 11.96
CA VAL A 75 -5.55 -7.28 11.88
C VAL A 75 -6.02 -7.21 10.42
N ARG A 76 -7.31 -7.40 10.22
CA ARG A 76 -8.01 -7.10 8.96
C ARG A 76 -8.89 -5.90 9.20
N THR A 77 -8.56 -4.82 8.53
CA THR A 77 -9.30 -3.58 8.65
C THR A 77 -10.60 -3.61 7.85
N SER A 78 -11.55 -2.78 8.28
CA SER A 78 -12.90 -2.66 7.75
C SER A 78 -13.35 -1.21 7.75
N LYS A 79 -14.58 -0.94 7.33
CA LYS A 79 -15.25 0.38 7.43
C LYS A 79 -15.21 0.99 8.84
N LYS A 80 -15.07 0.14 9.87
CA LYS A 80 -15.02 0.58 11.27
C LYS A 80 -13.66 1.11 11.71
N ASN A 81 -12.62 0.96 10.89
CA ASN A 81 -11.25 1.28 11.26
C ASN A 81 -10.77 2.66 10.79
N ASN A 82 -11.59 3.39 10.01
CA ASN A 82 -11.25 4.73 9.56
C ASN A 82 -12.50 5.62 9.53
N PHE A 83 -12.42 6.79 10.16
CA PHE A 83 -13.48 7.80 10.14
C PHE A 83 -12.89 9.18 9.86
N THR A 84 -13.54 9.90 8.93
CA THR A 84 -13.23 11.29 8.64
C THR A 84 -14.10 12.23 9.50
N THR A 85 -13.68 13.48 9.63
CA THR A 85 -14.52 14.53 10.23
C THR A 85 -15.89 14.59 9.53
N GLY A 86 -15.89 14.55 8.18
CA GLY A 86 -17.13 14.58 7.39
C GLY A 86 -18.09 13.47 7.75
N GLN A 87 -17.63 12.23 7.88
CA GLN A 87 -18.46 11.09 8.27
C GLN A 87 -19.04 11.22 9.68
N ILE A 88 -18.27 11.74 10.63
CA ILE A 88 -18.74 11.96 12.01
C ILE A 88 -19.82 13.04 12.03
N TYR A 89 -19.60 14.19 11.36
CA TYR A 89 -20.57 15.27 11.31
C TYR A 89 -21.83 14.88 10.53
N ASP A 90 -21.70 14.21 9.39
CA ASP A 90 -22.84 13.69 8.63
C ASP A 90 -23.71 12.75 9.46
N SER A 91 -23.10 11.86 10.23
CA SER A 91 -23.81 10.96 11.16
C SER A 91 -24.64 11.74 12.18
N VAL A 92 -24.03 12.75 12.84
CA VAL A 92 -24.71 13.55 13.86
C VAL A 92 -25.81 14.42 13.25
N ILE A 93 -25.56 15.09 12.11
CA ILE A 93 -26.54 15.89 11.40
C ILE A 93 -27.71 15.02 10.94
N SER A 94 -27.43 13.83 10.39
CA SER A 94 -28.46 12.88 9.97
C SER A 94 -29.34 12.41 11.14
N LYS A 95 -28.76 12.17 12.32
CA LYS A 95 -29.49 11.84 13.55
C LYS A 95 -30.37 13.00 14.03
N GLU A 96 -29.85 14.23 13.97
CA GLU A 96 -30.62 15.45 14.29
C GLU A 96 -31.86 15.57 13.38
N ARG A 97 -31.69 15.47 12.07
CA ARG A 97 -32.77 15.54 11.10
C ARG A 97 -33.82 14.45 11.24
N ARG A 98 -33.47 13.29 11.76
CA ARG A 98 -34.43 12.23 12.14
C ARG A 98 -35.10 12.44 13.51
N GLY A 99 -34.72 13.50 14.24
CA GLY A 99 -35.29 13.81 15.55
C GLY A 99 -34.78 12.98 16.71
N GLU A 100 -33.65 12.27 16.54
CA GLU A 100 -33.10 11.38 17.56
C GLU A 100 -32.64 12.14 18.83
N TYR A 101 -32.38 13.44 18.73
CA TYR A 101 -32.00 14.30 19.86
C TYR A 101 -33.18 14.98 20.57
N LEU A 102 -34.42 14.65 20.20
CA LEU A 102 -35.65 15.09 20.87
C LEU A 102 -35.77 16.62 21.07
N GLY A 103 -35.27 17.41 20.11
CA GLY A 103 -35.30 18.87 20.17
C GLY A 103 -34.19 19.51 21.00
N SER A 104 -33.23 18.74 21.50
CA SER A 104 -32.06 19.29 22.18
C SER A 104 -31.18 20.10 21.24
N THR A 105 -30.50 21.12 21.77
CA THR A 105 -29.45 21.82 21.02
C THR A 105 -28.27 20.92 20.76
N VAL A 106 -27.99 20.62 19.50
CA VAL A 106 -26.85 19.75 19.11
C VAL A 106 -25.57 20.58 19.01
N GLN A 107 -24.52 20.18 19.72
CA GLN A 107 -23.25 20.89 19.85
C GLN A 107 -22.06 19.94 19.59
N VAL A 108 -20.86 20.50 19.39
CA VAL A 108 -19.64 19.68 19.26
C VAL A 108 -19.45 18.81 20.52
N ILE A 109 -19.57 19.42 21.71
CA ILE A 109 -19.64 18.73 22.98
C ILE A 109 -21.08 18.82 23.49
N PRO A 110 -21.78 17.70 23.79
CA PRO A 110 -21.27 16.32 23.82
C PRO A 110 -21.56 15.49 22.56
N HIS A 111 -22.20 16.02 21.51
CA HIS A 111 -22.78 15.19 20.45
C HIS A 111 -21.74 14.68 19.46
N ILE A 112 -20.86 15.55 18.89
CA ILE A 112 -19.77 15.14 18.01
C ILE A 112 -18.75 14.31 18.78
N THR A 113 -18.34 14.75 19.98
CA THR A 113 -17.40 13.99 20.81
C THR A 113 -17.98 12.64 21.24
N GLY A 114 -19.30 12.57 21.52
CA GLY A 114 -20.01 11.34 21.82
C GLY A 114 -20.03 10.36 20.64
N GLU A 115 -20.26 10.87 19.41
CA GLU A 115 -20.19 10.05 18.20
C GLU A 115 -18.78 9.48 17.97
N ILE A 116 -17.74 10.31 18.14
CA ILE A 116 -16.35 9.86 18.04
C ILE A 116 -16.05 8.76 19.07
N LYS A 117 -16.44 8.96 20.34
CA LYS A 117 -16.26 7.98 21.41
C LYS A 117 -17.00 6.67 21.12
N SER A 118 -18.22 6.72 20.56
CA SER A 118 -18.96 5.50 20.19
C SER A 118 -18.18 4.64 19.18
N LYS A 119 -17.50 5.25 18.19
CA LYS A 119 -16.67 4.50 17.22
C LYS A 119 -15.48 3.80 17.88
N ILE A 120 -14.92 4.39 18.93
CA ILE A 120 -13.85 3.77 19.74
C ILE A 120 -14.39 2.56 20.49
N PHE A 121 -15.54 2.72 21.16
CA PHE A 121 -16.15 1.63 21.93
C PHE A 121 -16.62 0.47 21.04
N ASP A 122 -17.12 0.76 19.83
CA ASP A 122 -17.54 -0.27 18.86
C ASP A 122 -16.39 -1.20 18.45
N LEU A 123 -15.14 -0.71 18.47
CA LEU A 123 -13.95 -1.49 18.13
C LEU A 123 -13.27 -2.15 19.34
N SER A 124 -13.62 -1.76 20.55
CA SER A 124 -13.00 -2.29 21.78
C SER A 124 -13.53 -3.67 22.20
N GLN A 125 -14.61 -4.12 21.58
CA GLN A 125 -15.17 -5.44 21.85
C GLN A 125 -14.27 -6.53 21.26
N ASP A 126 -14.03 -7.60 22.00
CA ASP A 126 -13.24 -8.77 21.59
C ASP A 126 -11.73 -8.54 21.33
N VAL A 127 -11.17 -7.40 21.76
CA VAL A 127 -9.74 -7.10 21.68
C VAL A 127 -9.19 -6.63 23.02
N ASP A 128 -7.89 -6.81 23.23
CA ASP A 128 -7.23 -6.38 24.46
C ASP A 128 -6.82 -4.89 24.37
N ILE A 129 -6.44 -4.42 23.16
CA ILE A 129 -5.97 -3.06 22.92
C ILE A 129 -6.53 -2.51 21.62
N VAL A 130 -7.04 -1.28 21.65
CA VAL A 130 -7.33 -0.46 20.47
C VAL A 130 -6.29 0.65 20.37
N ILE A 131 -5.56 0.69 19.26
CA ILE A 131 -4.62 1.77 18.94
C ILE A 131 -5.37 2.82 18.12
N ILE A 132 -5.58 3.98 18.72
CA ILE A 132 -6.27 5.10 18.09
C ILE A 132 -5.22 6.07 17.54
N GLU A 133 -5.23 6.29 16.23
CA GLU A 133 -4.36 7.26 15.57
C GLU A 133 -5.16 8.49 15.15
N VAL A 134 -4.79 9.65 15.67
CA VAL A 134 -5.37 10.93 15.27
C VAL A 134 -4.53 11.53 14.15
N GLY A 135 -5.14 11.70 12.98
CA GLY A 135 -4.55 12.35 11.81
C GLY A 135 -4.26 13.84 12.06
N GLY A 136 -3.53 14.47 11.14
CA GLY A 136 -3.13 15.87 11.28
C GLY A 136 -2.01 16.08 12.30
N THR A 137 -1.83 17.32 12.69
CA THR A 137 -0.80 17.78 13.62
C THR A 137 -1.48 18.44 14.83
N VAL A 138 -0.99 18.19 16.03
CA VAL A 138 -1.48 18.88 17.23
C VAL A 138 -1.27 20.38 17.06
N GLY A 139 -2.36 21.15 17.24
CA GLY A 139 -2.44 22.58 16.92
C GLY A 139 -3.31 22.88 15.70
N ASP A 140 -3.59 21.87 14.83
CA ASP A 140 -4.52 22.03 13.71
C ASP A 140 -5.97 22.13 14.23
N ILE A 141 -6.72 23.12 13.72
CA ILE A 141 -8.12 23.37 14.12
C ILE A 141 -9.00 22.15 13.83
N GLU A 142 -8.77 21.49 12.70
CA GLU A 142 -9.55 20.35 12.23
C GLU A 142 -9.46 19.13 13.16
N SER A 143 -8.36 18.99 13.90
CA SER A 143 -8.13 17.86 14.81
C SER A 143 -8.78 18.04 16.19
N LEU A 144 -9.21 19.23 16.56
CA LEU A 144 -9.69 19.56 17.92
C LEU A 144 -10.84 18.67 18.41
N PRO A 145 -11.89 18.36 17.61
CA PRO A 145 -12.97 17.48 18.09
C PRO A 145 -12.50 16.07 18.42
N PHE A 146 -11.54 15.54 17.65
CA PHE A 146 -10.94 14.22 17.94
C PHE A 146 -10.07 14.26 19.20
N LEU A 147 -9.24 15.29 19.34
CA LEU A 147 -8.40 15.47 20.52
C LEU A 147 -9.25 15.64 21.79
N GLU A 148 -10.32 16.40 21.72
CA GLU A 148 -11.26 16.56 22.83
C GLU A 148 -11.95 15.21 23.19
N ALA A 149 -12.37 14.44 22.18
CA ALA A 149 -13.00 13.13 22.42
C ALA A 149 -12.03 12.17 23.11
N ILE A 150 -10.78 12.05 22.65
CA ILE A 150 -9.79 11.17 23.30
C ILE A 150 -9.39 11.67 24.70
N ARG A 151 -9.41 12.98 24.95
CA ARG A 151 -9.24 13.53 26.30
C ARG A 151 -10.34 13.05 27.25
N GLN A 152 -11.61 13.07 26.77
CA GLN A 152 -12.76 12.61 27.54
C GLN A 152 -12.72 11.12 27.81
N ILE A 153 -12.25 10.28 26.85
CA ILE A 153 -12.15 8.82 27.01
C ILE A 153 -11.39 8.44 28.29
N ARG A 154 -10.32 9.13 28.66
CA ARG A 154 -9.59 8.87 29.91
C ARG A 154 -10.46 8.99 31.16
N GLY A 155 -11.42 9.91 31.12
CA GLY A 155 -12.42 10.05 32.20
C GLY A 155 -13.48 8.94 32.19
N ASP A 156 -13.84 8.46 31.00
CA ASP A 156 -14.88 7.45 30.82
C ASP A 156 -14.43 6.03 31.22
N VAL A 157 -13.17 5.67 30.87
CA VAL A 157 -12.67 4.30 31.04
C VAL A 157 -11.61 4.15 32.15
N GLY A 158 -11.15 5.25 32.73
CA GLY A 158 -10.09 5.28 33.73
C GLY A 158 -8.69 5.50 33.15
N ARG A 159 -7.83 6.11 33.98
CA ARG A 159 -6.46 6.44 33.59
C ARG A 159 -5.62 5.19 33.32
N GLU A 160 -5.85 4.13 34.06
CA GLU A 160 -5.16 2.84 33.97
C GLU A 160 -5.46 2.09 32.67
N ASN A 161 -6.57 2.43 32.00
CA ASN A 161 -6.99 1.82 30.74
C ASN A 161 -6.66 2.68 29.51
N THR A 162 -5.90 3.78 29.68
CA THR A 162 -5.54 4.68 28.59
C THR A 162 -4.06 5.04 28.62
N LEU A 163 -3.45 5.13 27.44
CA LEU A 163 -2.07 5.53 27.28
C LEU A 163 -1.95 6.54 26.13
N TYR A 164 -1.41 7.71 26.37
CA TYR A 164 -1.19 8.74 25.36
C TYR A 164 0.26 8.72 24.89
N ILE A 165 0.46 8.33 23.62
CA ILE A 165 1.75 8.34 22.96
C ILE A 165 1.78 9.51 21.98
N HIS A 166 2.79 10.35 22.08
CA HIS A 166 2.95 11.53 21.23
C HIS A 166 4.23 11.44 20.40
N LEU A 167 4.08 11.41 19.07
CA LEU A 167 5.20 11.41 18.12
C LEU A 167 5.59 12.84 17.80
N THR A 168 6.86 13.18 17.97
CA THR A 168 7.39 14.53 17.78
C THR A 168 8.74 14.51 17.07
N LEU A 169 9.30 15.68 16.74
CA LEU A 169 10.55 15.84 16.02
C LEU A 169 11.64 16.43 16.91
N VAL A 170 12.81 15.80 16.90
CA VAL A 170 14.06 16.31 17.50
C VAL A 170 15.09 16.47 16.37
N PRO A 171 15.09 17.60 15.64
CA PRO A 171 15.98 17.80 14.52
C PRO A 171 17.41 18.06 14.98
N TYR A 172 18.37 17.58 14.21
CA TYR A 172 19.75 17.99 14.30
C TYR A 172 19.99 19.21 13.40
N ILE A 173 20.58 20.25 13.95
CA ILE A 173 20.93 21.45 13.20
C ILE A 173 22.43 21.42 12.93
N GLU A 174 22.82 21.13 11.70
CA GLU A 174 24.21 20.95 11.29
C GLU A 174 25.09 22.17 11.62
N THR A 175 24.59 23.38 11.37
CA THR A 175 25.30 24.63 11.65
C THR A 175 25.53 24.88 13.14
N ALA A 176 24.69 24.33 14.02
CA ALA A 176 24.82 24.42 15.47
C ALA A 176 25.51 23.19 16.08
N GLY A 177 25.69 22.12 15.33
CA GLY A 177 26.29 20.85 15.79
C GLY A 177 25.52 20.15 16.89
N GLU A 178 24.21 20.40 17.04
CA GLU A 178 23.42 19.86 18.14
C GLU A 178 21.98 19.51 17.80
N LEU A 179 21.39 18.59 18.58
CA LEU A 179 19.97 18.26 18.57
C LEU A 179 19.15 19.36 19.25
N LYS A 180 18.06 19.79 18.63
CA LYS A 180 17.14 20.80 19.14
C LYS A 180 15.88 20.17 19.71
N THR A 181 15.67 20.33 21.01
CA THR A 181 14.52 19.79 21.75
C THR A 181 13.32 20.75 21.78
N LYS A 182 13.46 22.00 21.34
CA LYS A 182 12.39 23.00 21.35
C LYS A 182 11.15 22.59 20.55
N PRO A 183 11.24 22.02 19.34
CA PRO A 183 10.05 21.58 18.60
C PRO A 183 9.21 20.58 19.40
N THR A 184 9.85 19.61 20.05
CA THR A 184 9.19 18.64 20.95
C THR A 184 8.49 19.34 22.11
N GLN A 185 9.19 20.27 22.80
CA GLN A 185 8.64 21.00 23.94
C GLN A 185 7.40 21.82 23.56
N HIS A 186 7.42 22.49 22.39
CA HIS A 186 6.28 23.26 21.89
C HIS A 186 5.10 22.36 21.55
N SER A 187 5.34 21.25 20.84
CA SER A 187 4.28 20.31 20.47
C SER A 187 3.61 19.67 21.70
N VAL A 188 4.38 19.31 22.72
CA VAL A 188 3.83 18.81 23.98
C VAL A 188 3.08 19.91 24.75
N LYS A 189 3.53 21.17 24.69
CA LYS A 189 2.81 22.28 25.28
C LYS A 189 1.44 22.47 24.65
N GLU A 190 1.33 22.47 23.33
CA GLU A 190 0.04 22.53 22.59
C GLU A 190 -0.90 21.39 23.00
N LEU A 191 -0.38 20.16 23.08
CA LEU A 191 -1.17 19.00 23.51
C LEU A 191 -1.69 19.15 24.94
N ARG A 192 -0.86 19.70 25.85
CA ARG A 192 -1.23 19.96 27.24
C ARG A 192 -2.26 21.09 27.39
N GLU A 193 -2.24 22.09 26.51
CA GLU A 193 -3.26 23.16 26.49
C GLU A 193 -4.65 22.62 26.16
N ILE A 194 -4.74 21.51 25.40
CA ILE A 194 -5.98 20.76 25.16
C ILE A 194 -6.38 19.90 26.38
N GLY A 195 -5.50 19.74 27.36
CA GLY A 195 -5.72 18.91 28.53
C GLY A 195 -5.21 17.46 28.43
N ILE A 196 -4.35 17.16 27.45
CA ILE A 196 -3.74 15.84 27.27
C ILE A 196 -2.27 15.89 27.68
N GLN A 197 -1.93 15.20 28.77
CA GLN A 197 -0.53 14.93 29.14
C GLN A 197 -0.09 13.65 28.46
N PRO A 198 0.93 13.63 27.57
CA PRO A 198 1.46 12.40 27.02
C PRO A 198 2.12 11.55 28.11
N ASP A 199 1.95 10.23 28.00
CA ASP A 199 2.57 9.25 28.88
C ASP A 199 3.90 8.74 28.31
N ILE A 200 4.04 8.73 26.97
CA ILE A 200 5.26 8.34 26.25
C ILE A 200 5.50 9.31 25.10
N LEU A 201 6.76 9.69 24.89
CA LEU A 201 7.20 10.51 23.76
C LEU A 201 8.01 9.66 22.78
N LEU A 202 7.56 9.58 21.52
CA LEU A 202 8.35 9.05 20.41
C LEU A 202 9.07 10.22 19.73
N CYS A 203 10.37 10.29 19.89
CA CYS A 203 11.18 11.40 19.39
C CYS A 203 11.82 11.03 18.06
N ARG A 204 11.20 11.45 16.93
CA ARG A 204 11.77 11.24 15.59
C ARG A 204 13.05 12.05 15.43
N THR A 205 14.12 11.39 14.99
CA THR A 205 15.44 12.00 14.83
C THR A 205 16.29 11.18 13.85
N ASP A 206 17.37 11.76 13.34
CA ASP A 206 18.33 11.08 12.46
C ASP A 206 19.41 10.27 13.22
N ARG A 207 19.52 10.46 14.54
CA ARG A 207 20.54 9.82 15.39
C ARG A 207 19.99 9.42 16.75
N LEU A 208 20.72 8.62 17.52
CA LEU A 208 20.33 8.25 18.89
C LEU A 208 20.36 9.49 19.82
N LEU A 209 19.34 9.60 20.66
CA LEU A 209 19.28 10.61 21.70
C LEU A 209 20.21 10.21 22.86
N SER A 210 21.10 11.11 23.25
CA SER A 210 21.92 10.92 24.45
C SER A 210 21.07 10.96 25.73
N SER A 211 21.60 10.37 26.79
CA SER A 211 20.99 10.38 28.13
C SER A 211 20.60 11.82 28.59
N ASP A 212 21.44 12.80 28.31
CA ASP A 212 21.21 14.20 28.72
C ASP A 212 20.10 14.86 27.87
N VAL A 213 20.03 14.54 26.58
CA VAL A 213 18.96 15.05 25.72
C VAL A 213 17.62 14.42 26.13
N LYS A 214 17.57 13.12 26.45
CA LYS A 214 16.38 12.45 26.99
C LYS A 214 15.96 13.08 28.32
N ALA A 215 16.88 13.30 29.26
CA ALA A 215 16.62 13.95 30.56
C ALA A 215 16.07 15.38 30.38
N LYS A 216 16.64 16.16 29.45
CA LYS A 216 16.15 17.50 29.13
C LYS A 216 14.72 17.47 28.58
N ILE A 217 14.41 16.58 27.64
CA ILE A 217 13.05 16.41 27.09
C ILE A 217 12.10 16.02 28.21
N ALA A 218 12.44 15.03 29.02
CA ALA A 218 11.65 14.52 30.13
C ALA A 218 11.25 15.64 31.09
N LEU A 219 12.22 16.45 31.51
CA LEU A 219 11.99 17.58 32.42
C LEU A 219 10.99 18.60 31.85
N PHE A 220 11.19 19.04 30.61
CA PHE A 220 10.32 20.06 30.01
C PHE A 220 8.93 19.54 29.59
N CYS A 221 8.81 18.24 29.31
CA CYS A 221 7.57 17.62 28.85
C CYS A 221 6.79 16.91 29.96
N ASN A 222 7.32 16.89 31.18
CA ASN A 222 6.72 16.25 32.35
C ASN A 222 6.43 14.77 32.13
N VAL A 223 7.46 14.03 31.69
CA VAL A 223 7.48 12.57 31.55
C VAL A 223 8.77 12.03 32.19
N GLU A 224 8.81 10.73 32.48
CA GLU A 224 10.04 10.11 32.96
C GLU A 224 11.06 9.95 31.82
N LYS A 225 12.34 9.85 32.16
CA LYS A 225 13.42 9.76 31.18
C LYS A 225 13.33 8.52 30.29
N ASP A 226 12.89 7.41 30.81
CA ASP A 226 12.70 6.14 30.12
C ASP A 226 11.38 6.09 29.29
N GLU A 227 10.53 7.11 29.42
CA GLU A 227 9.36 7.37 28.57
C GLU A 227 9.70 8.18 27.32
N VAL A 228 10.94 8.67 27.22
CA VAL A 228 11.46 9.36 26.02
C VAL A 228 12.14 8.34 25.13
N ILE A 229 11.43 7.86 24.13
CA ILE A 229 11.85 6.82 23.19
C ILE A 229 12.46 7.45 21.93
N THR A 230 13.62 6.96 21.51
CA THR A 230 14.25 7.39 20.26
C THR A 230 13.60 6.72 19.07
N ALA A 231 12.88 7.45 18.23
CA ALA A 231 12.37 6.99 16.94
C ALA A 231 13.39 7.37 15.83
N LYS A 232 14.54 6.69 15.82
CA LYS A 232 15.62 6.96 14.88
C LYS A 232 15.23 6.63 13.44
N ASN A 233 15.75 7.42 12.49
CA ASN A 233 15.69 7.07 11.07
C ASN A 233 16.40 5.73 10.82
N VAL A 234 15.76 4.87 10.06
CA VAL A 234 16.21 3.51 9.73
C VAL A 234 16.44 3.36 8.22
N GLU A 235 17.25 2.40 7.82
CA GLU A 235 17.51 2.12 6.40
C GLU A 235 16.29 1.48 5.71
N THR A 236 15.52 0.71 6.47
CA THR A 236 14.27 0.11 5.99
C THR A 236 13.19 0.23 7.07
N VAL A 237 11.96 0.51 6.65
CA VAL A 237 10.82 0.64 7.57
C VAL A 237 10.55 -0.62 8.39
N TYR A 238 11.01 -1.77 7.92
CA TYR A 238 10.87 -3.06 8.64
C TYR A 238 11.76 -3.19 9.88
N GLU A 239 12.72 -2.26 10.09
CA GLU A 239 13.51 -2.21 11.31
C GLU A 239 12.78 -1.57 12.47
N VAL A 240 11.74 -0.76 12.21
CA VAL A 240 11.07 0.04 13.24
C VAL A 240 10.57 -0.80 14.42
N PRO A 241 9.90 -1.97 14.24
CA PRO A 241 9.52 -2.82 15.37
C PRO A 241 10.72 -3.28 16.20
N VAL A 242 11.83 -3.61 15.56
CA VAL A 242 13.05 -4.07 16.26
C VAL A 242 13.68 -2.93 17.06
N VAL A 243 13.77 -1.74 16.46
CA VAL A 243 14.33 -0.55 17.13
C VAL A 243 13.45 -0.12 18.29
N PHE A 244 12.14 -0.13 18.15
CA PHE A 244 11.21 0.22 19.24
C PHE A 244 11.31 -0.76 20.41
N HIS A 245 11.46 -2.06 20.13
CA HIS A 245 11.70 -3.04 21.19
C HIS A 245 13.06 -2.80 21.90
N GLN A 246 14.12 -2.53 21.13
CA GLN A 246 15.44 -2.22 21.70
C GLN A 246 15.46 -0.96 22.58
N GLU A 247 14.62 0.03 22.24
CA GLU A 247 14.40 1.25 23.06
C GLU A 247 13.47 1.00 24.26
N GLY A 248 12.90 -0.21 24.42
CA GLY A 248 12.03 -0.59 25.53
C GLY A 248 10.58 -0.13 25.43
N LEU A 249 10.14 0.33 24.23
CA LEU A 249 8.81 0.93 24.05
C LEU A 249 7.67 -0.03 24.42
N ASP A 250 7.71 -1.26 23.92
CA ASP A 250 6.66 -2.24 24.18
C ASP A 250 6.64 -2.73 25.64
N GLU A 251 7.78 -2.77 26.32
CA GLU A 251 7.87 -3.04 27.77
C GLU A 251 7.22 -1.89 28.55
N LYS A 252 7.51 -0.65 28.19
CA LYS A 252 6.94 0.52 28.83
C LYS A 252 5.42 0.63 28.63
N ILE A 253 4.91 0.25 27.46
CA ILE A 253 3.45 0.23 27.18
C ILE A 253 2.75 -0.77 28.09
N VAL A 254 3.22 -2.02 28.18
CA VAL A 254 2.55 -3.04 29.00
C VAL A 254 2.71 -2.76 30.49
N GLU A 255 3.83 -2.18 30.92
CA GLU A 255 4.04 -1.71 32.30
C GLU A 255 2.99 -0.65 32.69
N LYS A 256 2.84 0.42 31.88
CA LYS A 256 1.90 1.50 32.16
C LYS A 256 0.43 1.09 32.12
N LEU A 257 0.08 0.12 31.30
CA LEU A 257 -1.26 -0.46 31.22
C LEU A 257 -1.46 -1.62 32.20
N ASN A 258 -0.46 -1.95 33.02
CA ASN A 258 -0.49 -3.05 33.97
C ASN A 258 -0.89 -4.40 33.34
N ILE A 259 -0.38 -4.69 32.13
CA ILE A 259 -0.70 -5.91 31.38
C ILE A 259 0.45 -6.92 31.50
N TRP A 260 0.13 -8.13 31.98
CA TRP A 260 1.11 -9.21 32.07
C TRP A 260 1.22 -9.97 30.75
N THR A 261 2.40 -9.93 30.15
CA THR A 261 2.70 -10.60 28.86
C THR A 261 4.07 -11.22 28.86
N GLY A 262 4.30 -12.17 27.94
CA GLY A 262 5.64 -12.66 27.62
C GLY A 262 6.46 -11.65 26.82
N ARG A 263 7.74 -11.96 26.60
CA ARG A 263 8.60 -11.19 25.69
C ARG A 263 8.22 -11.46 24.22
N PRO A 264 8.28 -10.46 23.33
CA PRO A 264 7.93 -10.65 21.93
C PRO A 264 8.98 -11.48 21.17
N ASN A 265 8.53 -12.30 20.24
CA ASN A 265 9.42 -13.07 19.37
C ASN A 265 9.69 -12.31 18.06
N LEU A 266 10.78 -11.57 17.98
CA LEU A 266 11.15 -10.73 16.85
C LEU A 266 11.84 -11.44 15.69
N ARG A 267 12.09 -12.76 15.76
CA ARG A 267 12.80 -13.52 14.71
C ARG A 267 12.23 -13.34 13.31
N GLY A 268 10.92 -13.09 13.19
CA GLY A 268 10.25 -12.78 11.91
C GLY A 268 10.77 -11.48 11.32
N TRP A 269 10.73 -10.40 12.09
CA TRP A 269 11.21 -9.08 11.69
C TRP A 269 12.72 -9.07 11.42
N GLU A 270 13.53 -9.65 12.29
CA GLU A 270 14.97 -9.77 12.10
C GLU A 270 15.33 -10.48 10.78
N ARG A 271 14.58 -11.52 10.42
CA ARG A 271 14.75 -12.24 9.14
C ARG A 271 14.40 -11.35 7.95
N VAL A 272 13.30 -10.58 8.02
CA VAL A 272 12.90 -9.63 6.98
C VAL A 272 13.97 -8.56 6.80
N VAL A 273 14.41 -7.93 7.89
CA VAL A 273 15.48 -6.91 7.89
C VAL A 273 16.76 -7.44 7.26
N LYS A 274 17.20 -8.66 7.69
CA LYS A 274 18.41 -9.29 7.12
C LYS A 274 18.31 -9.48 5.61
N LYS A 275 17.16 -9.93 5.09
CA LYS A 275 16.96 -10.15 3.65
C LYS A 275 16.91 -8.83 2.87
N VAL A 276 16.37 -7.77 3.45
CA VAL A 276 16.31 -6.45 2.80
C VAL A 276 17.70 -5.81 2.75
N LYS A 277 18.46 -5.88 3.85
CA LYS A 277 19.82 -5.29 3.92
C LYS A 277 20.87 -6.08 3.14
N HIS A 278 20.78 -7.41 3.15
CA HIS A 278 21.79 -8.31 2.57
C HIS A 278 21.16 -9.30 1.58
N PRO A 279 20.51 -8.83 0.49
CA PRO A 279 19.91 -9.71 -0.51
C PRO A 279 20.98 -10.41 -1.34
N ARG A 280 20.75 -11.69 -1.69
CA ARG A 280 21.68 -12.47 -2.54
C ARG A 280 21.53 -12.16 -4.03
N PHE A 281 20.37 -11.70 -4.44
CA PHE A 281 20.04 -11.47 -5.84
C PHE A 281 19.55 -10.04 -6.04
N GLU A 282 19.44 -9.65 -7.30
CA GLU A 282 18.97 -8.33 -7.70
C GLU A 282 18.20 -8.42 -9.01
N THR A 283 17.12 -7.62 -9.12
CA THR A 283 16.31 -7.51 -10.33
C THR A 283 15.77 -6.09 -10.48
N THR A 284 15.60 -5.64 -11.71
CA THR A 284 15.01 -4.32 -12.02
C THR A 284 13.62 -4.51 -12.61
N ILE A 285 12.62 -3.87 -12.00
CA ILE A 285 11.24 -3.85 -12.45
C ILE A 285 10.88 -2.45 -12.93
N ALA A 286 10.43 -2.34 -14.19
CA ALA A 286 9.85 -1.11 -14.70
C ALA A 286 8.36 -1.05 -14.31
N VAL A 287 7.97 -0.01 -13.61
CA VAL A 287 6.57 0.32 -13.29
C VAL A 287 6.12 1.42 -14.25
N VAL A 288 5.31 1.04 -15.24
CA VAL A 288 4.86 1.96 -16.30
C VAL A 288 3.51 2.55 -15.92
N GLY A 289 3.51 3.79 -15.45
CA GLY A 289 2.35 4.45 -14.85
C GLY A 289 2.21 5.92 -15.20
N LYS A 290 1.22 6.58 -14.57
CA LYS A 290 0.89 8.01 -14.77
C LYS A 290 1.44 8.91 -13.65
N TYR A 291 1.61 8.38 -12.44
CA TYR A 291 1.92 9.13 -11.23
C TYR A 291 3.35 8.88 -10.76
N VAL A 292 4.27 8.80 -11.71
CA VAL A 292 5.68 8.41 -11.46
C VAL A 292 6.47 9.41 -10.61
N SER A 293 6.00 10.66 -10.54
CA SER A 293 6.58 11.71 -9.69
C SER A 293 6.14 11.61 -8.22
N LEU A 294 5.08 10.88 -7.91
CA LEU A 294 4.54 10.70 -6.56
C LEU A 294 4.56 9.23 -6.16
N VAL A 295 5.66 8.81 -5.54
CA VAL A 295 5.89 7.41 -5.13
C VAL A 295 4.81 6.91 -4.15
N GLU A 296 4.25 7.78 -3.33
CA GLU A 296 3.19 7.44 -2.37
C GLU A 296 1.86 7.02 -3.02
N SER A 297 1.59 7.44 -4.27
CA SER A 297 0.43 6.94 -5.03
C SER A 297 0.51 5.45 -5.38
N TYR A 298 1.70 4.86 -5.29
CA TYR A 298 1.97 3.46 -5.55
C TYR A 298 2.56 2.75 -4.31
N LYS A 299 2.20 3.20 -3.10
CA LYS A 299 2.80 2.70 -1.86
C LYS A 299 2.61 1.21 -1.69
N SER A 300 1.38 0.70 -1.71
CA SER A 300 1.10 -0.74 -1.56
C SER A 300 1.73 -1.56 -2.68
N LEU A 301 1.75 -1.05 -3.91
CA LEU A 301 2.39 -1.71 -5.06
C LEU A 301 3.91 -1.86 -4.85
N SER A 302 4.56 -0.77 -4.44
CA SER A 302 6.01 -0.75 -4.18
C SER A 302 6.38 -1.71 -3.05
N GLU A 303 5.62 -1.68 -1.95
CA GLU A 303 5.77 -2.62 -0.84
C GLU A 303 5.57 -4.07 -1.29
N ALA A 304 4.53 -4.36 -2.09
CA ALA A 304 4.27 -5.71 -2.58
C ALA A 304 5.39 -6.25 -3.49
N LEU A 305 6.01 -5.40 -4.31
CA LEU A 305 7.19 -5.75 -5.10
C LEU A 305 8.40 -6.05 -4.21
N ILE A 306 8.62 -5.24 -3.16
CA ILE A 306 9.68 -5.48 -2.16
C ILE A 306 9.41 -6.78 -1.40
N HIS A 307 8.16 -7.06 -1.00
CA HIS A 307 7.78 -8.32 -0.36
C HIS A 307 8.08 -9.53 -1.26
N GLY A 308 7.77 -9.42 -2.57
CA GLY A 308 8.17 -10.41 -3.57
C GLY A 308 9.70 -10.61 -3.62
N GLY A 309 10.47 -9.53 -3.45
CA GLY A 309 11.93 -9.55 -3.29
C GLY A 309 12.36 -10.29 -2.02
N ILE A 310 11.77 -9.98 -0.87
CA ILE A 310 12.03 -10.66 0.42
C ILE A 310 11.79 -12.16 0.30
N ALA A 311 10.69 -12.58 -0.36
CA ALA A 311 10.41 -14.00 -0.60
C ALA A 311 11.50 -14.70 -1.40
N ASN A 312 12.10 -14.00 -2.37
CA ASN A 312 13.10 -14.52 -3.30
C ASN A 312 14.56 -14.18 -2.92
N ASP A 313 14.80 -13.61 -1.73
CA ASP A 313 16.11 -13.16 -1.27
C ASP A 313 16.78 -12.20 -2.26
N ALA A 314 16.02 -11.22 -2.76
CA ALA A 314 16.42 -10.34 -3.84
C ALA A 314 16.12 -8.87 -3.54
N ARG A 315 17.03 -7.98 -3.91
CA ARG A 315 16.77 -6.56 -4.06
C ARG A 315 15.96 -6.30 -5.31
N VAL A 316 14.86 -5.57 -5.17
CA VAL A 316 14.04 -5.13 -6.30
C VAL A 316 14.29 -3.64 -6.52
N ASN A 317 14.95 -3.32 -7.64
CA ASN A 317 15.15 -1.95 -8.07
C ASN A 317 13.91 -1.51 -8.87
N LEU A 318 13.17 -0.56 -8.35
CA LEU A 318 11.99 -0.01 -9.00
C LEU A 318 12.40 1.13 -9.92
N LYS A 319 12.07 1.01 -11.21
CA LYS A 319 12.22 2.05 -12.22
C LYS A 319 10.83 2.53 -12.61
N TYR A 320 10.46 3.70 -12.13
CA TYR A 320 9.20 4.33 -12.53
C TYR A 320 9.35 4.95 -13.92
N VAL A 321 8.42 4.63 -14.80
CA VAL A 321 8.45 5.05 -16.21
C VAL A 321 7.12 5.72 -16.56
N ASP A 322 7.19 6.96 -17.04
CA ASP A 322 6.01 7.70 -17.47
C ASP A 322 5.44 7.11 -18.76
N SER A 323 4.17 6.71 -18.70
CA SER A 323 3.50 6.11 -19.86
C SER A 323 3.33 7.10 -21.02
N GLU A 324 3.22 8.41 -20.78
CA GLU A 324 3.14 9.41 -21.85
C GLU A 324 4.48 9.57 -22.58
N GLN A 325 5.60 9.42 -21.87
CA GLN A 325 6.93 9.40 -22.51
C GLN A 325 7.11 8.15 -23.36
N VAL A 326 6.66 6.97 -22.87
CA VAL A 326 6.67 5.73 -23.66
C VAL A 326 5.80 5.86 -24.92
N GLU A 327 4.68 6.58 -24.84
CA GLU A 327 3.81 6.84 -25.98
C GLU A 327 4.52 7.67 -27.07
N LYS A 328 5.24 8.73 -26.68
CA LYS A 328 5.91 9.67 -27.57
C LYS A 328 7.22 9.12 -28.16
N GLU A 329 8.05 8.51 -27.33
CA GLU A 329 9.44 8.15 -27.65
C GLU A 329 9.64 6.65 -27.93
N GLY A 330 8.60 5.85 -27.69
CA GLY A 330 8.66 4.38 -27.78
C GLY A 330 9.22 3.70 -26.53
N PRO A 331 9.00 2.38 -26.38
CA PRO A 331 9.31 1.63 -25.16
C PRO A 331 10.79 1.26 -25.00
N GLU A 332 11.56 1.16 -26.10
CA GLU A 332 12.92 0.59 -26.11
C GLU A 332 13.88 1.35 -25.17
N SER A 333 13.89 2.70 -25.25
CA SER A 333 14.77 3.57 -24.46
C SER A 333 14.55 3.42 -22.95
N PHE A 334 13.31 3.17 -22.54
CA PHE A 334 12.93 3.09 -21.14
C PHE A 334 13.01 1.67 -20.57
N LEU A 335 12.73 0.63 -21.37
CA LEU A 335 12.43 -0.72 -20.87
C LEU A 335 13.51 -1.77 -21.17
N LYS A 336 14.49 -1.50 -22.04
CA LYS A 336 15.51 -2.48 -22.49
C LYS A 336 16.31 -3.14 -21.36
N GLU A 337 16.54 -2.43 -20.25
CA GLU A 337 17.31 -2.92 -19.11
C GLU A 337 16.45 -3.58 -18.03
N SER A 338 15.14 -3.56 -18.20
CA SER A 338 14.22 -4.11 -17.20
C SER A 338 14.13 -5.62 -17.28
N ASN A 339 14.09 -6.26 -16.15
CA ASN A 339 13.95 -7.71 -16.03
C ASN A 339 12.47 -8.15 -15.91
N GLY A 340 11.61 -7.24 -15.52
CA GLY A 340 10.16 -7.36 -15.51
C GLY A 340 9.49 -6.01 -15.76
N ILE A 341 8.28 -6.03 -16.31
CA ILE A 341 7.47 -4.85 -16.58
C ILE A 341 6.13 -5.02 -15.85
N LEU A 342 5.77 -4.02 -15.07
CA LEU A 342 4.49 -3.95 -14.36
C LEU A 342 3.72 -2.72 -14.82
N VAL A 343 2.43 -2.92 -15.16
CA VAL A 343 1.49 -1.83 -15.44
C VAL A 343 0.44 -1.82 -14.33
N PRO A 344 0.41 -0.76 -13.50
CA PRO A 344 -0.48 -0.67 -12.36
C PRO A 344 -1.91 -0.27 -12.74
N GLY A 345 -2.80 -0.31 -11.76
CA GLY A 345 -4.13 0.27 -11.81
C GLY A 345 -4.13 1.77 -12.09
N GLY A 346 -5.30 2.30 -12.38
CA GLY A 346 -5.54 3.72 -12.66
C GLY A 346 -6.84 3.94 -13.40
N PHE A 347 -7.21 5.21 -13.62
CA PHE A 347 -8.43 5.63 -14.31
C PHE A 347 -8.13 6.65 -15.39
N GLY A 348 -9.05 6.76 -16.39
CA GLY A 348 -9.02 7.78 -17.45
C GLY A 348 -8.02 7.49 -18.57
N THR A 349 -8.08 8.30 -19.63
CA THR A 349 -7.48 8.04 -20.94
C THR A 349 -5.99 8.37 -21.06
N ARG A 350 -5.44 9.20 -20.17
CA ARG A 350 -4.06 9.70 -20.24
C ARG A 350 -3.02 8.57 -20.19
N GLY A 351 -2.11 8.51 -21.18
CA GLY A 351 -0.99 7.57 -21.26
C GLY A 351 -1.40 6.10 -21.50
N ILE A 352 -2.61 5.83 -22.00
CA ILE A 352 -3.08 4.46 -22.28
C ILE A 352 -2.31 3.83 -23.41
N GLU A 353 -2.09 4.54 -24.52
CA GLU A 353 -1.36 4.00 -25.66
C GLU A 353 0.12 3.70 -25.32
N GLY A 354 0.73 4.50 -24.44
CA GLY A 354 2.06 4.21 -23.92
C GLY A 354 2.12 2.93 -23.09
N LYS A 355 1.08 2.66 -22.27
CA LYS A 355 0.94 1.37 -21.55
C LYS A 355 0.79 0.21 -22.53
N ILE A 356 -0.05 0.34 -23.55
CA ILE A 356 -0.24 -0.69 -24.60
C ILE A 356 1.08 -0.96 -25.34
N LYS A 357 1.85 0.07 -25.71
CA LYS A 357 3.19 -0.10 -26.31
C LYS A 357 4.17 -0.81 -25.37
N ALA A 358 4.14 -0.50 -24.07
CA ALA A 358 4.99 -1.18 -23.10
C ALA A 358 4.62 -2.67 -22.93
N ILE A 359 3.34 -2.99 -23.01
CA ILE A 359 2.82 -4.37 -22.94
C ILE A 359 3.22 -5.14 -24.21
N GLN A 360 3.05 -4.54 -25.39
CA GLN A 360 3.51 -5.10 -26.66
C GLN A 360 5.02 -5.43 -26.60
N TYR A 361 5.82 -4.49 -26.12
CA TYR A 361 7.26 -4.69 -25.94
C TYR A 361 7.57 -5.85 -24.99
N ALA A 362 6.84 -5.94 -23.84
CA ALA A 362 6.99 -7.04 -22.90
C ALA A 362 6.68 -8.39 -23.56
N ARG A 363 5.59 -8.50 -24.32
CA ARG A 363 5.16 -9.69 -25.04
C ARG A 363 6.19 -10.12 -26.08
N GLU A 364 6.58 -9.22 -26.99
CA GLU A 364 7.49 -9.49 -28.10
C GLU A 364 8.93 -9.82 -27.62
N LYS A 365 9.44 -9.11 -26.63
CA LYS A 365 10.77 -9.34 -26.05
C LYS A 365 10.77 -10.43 -24.97
N ARG A 366 9.60 -11.07 -24.72
CA ARG A 366 9.41 -12.14 -23.72
C ARG A 366 9.94 -11.72 -22.34
N ILE A 367 9.64 -10.45 -21.95
CA ILE A 367 9.95 -9.91 -20.62
C ILE A 367 8.79 -10.26 -19.70
N PRO A 368 9.02 -10.83 -18.50
CA PRO A 368 7.96 -11.02 -17.51
C PRO A 368 7.08 -9.77 -17.37
N TYR A 369 5.77 -9.97 -17.54
CA TYR A 369 4.76 -8.92 -17.48
C TYR A 369 3.76 -9.19 -16.37
N PHE A 370 3.41 -8.15 -15.62
CA PHE A 370 2.34 -8.18 -14.63
C PHE A 370 1.44 -6.94 -14.79
N GLY A 371 0.16 -7.16 -15.11
CA GLY A 371 -0.85 -6.10 -15.25
C GLY A 371 -1.86 -6.14 -14.11
N ILE A 372 -2.07 -5.03 -13.41
CA ILE A 372 -3.01 -4.92 -12.30
C ILE A 372 -4.16 -4.00 -12.70
N CYS A 373 -5.42 -4.45 -12.56
CA CYS A 373 -6.64 -3.70 -12.85
C CYS A 373 -6.59 -3.10 -14.28
N LEU A 374 -6.37 -1.79 -14.43
CA LEU A 374 -6.16 -1.15 -15.73
C LEU A 374 -5.04 -1.81 -16.54
N GLY A 375 -3.98 -2.31 -15.89
CA GLY A 375 -2.90 -3.03 -16.55
C GLY A 375 -3.36 -4.31 -17.22
N MET A 376 -4.25 -5.09 -16.60
CA MET A 376 -4.91 -6.23 -17.24
C MET A 376 -5.75 -5.78 -18.44
N GLN A 377 -6.56 -4.74 -18.27
CA GLN A 377 -7.43 -4.22 -19.35
C GLN A 377 -6.61 -3.77 -20.57
N CYS A 378 -5.51 -3.04 -20.34
CA CYS A 378 -4.58 -2.66 -21.42
C CYS A 378 -3.93 -3.90 -22.10
N ALA A 379 -3.64 -4.97 -21.35
CA ALA A 379 -3.12 -6.21 -21.92
C ALA A 379 -4.16 -6.92 -22.81
N VAL A 380 -5.42 -6.92 -22.41
CA VAL A 380 -6.53 -7.42 -23.25
C VAL A 380 -6.64 -6.62 -24.55
N ILE A 381 -6.59 -5.28 -24.47
CA ILE A 381 -6.64 -4.40 -25.65
C ILE A 381 -5.43 -4.67 -26.58
N GLU A 382 -4.23 -4.79 -26.01
CA GLU A 382 -3.00 -5.08 -26.78
C GLU A 382 -3.14 -6.40 -27.57
N ILE A 383 -3.52 -7.47 -26.89
CA ILE A 383 -3.67 -8.79 -27.52
C ILE A 383 -4.81 -8.79 -28.54
N ALA A 384 -5.92 -8.08 -28.25
CA ALA A 384 -7.01 -7.92 -29.21
C ALA A 384 -6.57 -7.27 -30.52
N ARG A 385 -5.82 -6.16 -30.41
CA ARG A 385 -5.33 -5.41 -31.59
C ARG A 385 -4.25 -6.15 -32.36
N HIS A 386 -3.27 -6.71 -31.69
CA HIS A 386 -2.02 -7.17 -32.34
C HIS A 386 -1.93 -8.70 -32.50
N CYS A 387 -2.74 -9.49 -31.75
CA CYS A 387 -2.73 -10.95 -31.87
C CYS A 387 -4.04 -11.50 -32.43
N ALA A 388 -5.20 -10.93 -32.05
CA ALA A 388 -6.50 -11.37 -32.55
C ALA A 388 -6.96 -10.61 -33.82
N GLY A 389 -6.25 -9.56 -34.25
CA GLY A 389 -6.58 -8.79 -35.47
C GLY A 389 -7.81 -7.90 -35.34
N LEU A 390 -8.30 -7.64 -34.14
CA LEU A 390 -9.45 -6.78 -33.85
C LEU A 390 -9.03 -5.29 -33.90
N LYS A 391 -8.96 -4.76 -35.13
CA LYS A 391 -8.53 -3.37 -35.38
C LYS A 391 -9.44 -2.38 -34.64
N GLY A 392 -8.85 -1.45 -33.90
CA GLY A 392 -9.59 -0.46 -33.12
C GLY A 392 -10.18 -0.98 -31.80
N ALA A 393 -9.87 -2.23 -31.39
CA ALA A 393 -10.31 -2.74 -30.10
C ALA A 393 -9.88 -1.82 -28.94
N ASN A 394 -10.81 -1.53 -28.03
CA ASN A 394 -10.57 -0.58 -26.95
C ASN A 394 -11.47 -0.89 -25.72
N SER A 395 -11.31 -0.08 -24.67
CA SER A 395 -12.28 0.04 -23.58
C SER A 395 -13.32 1.10 -23.94
N SER A 396 -14.59 0.85 -23.59
CA SER A 396 -15.65 1.87 -23.67
C SER A 396 -15.41 3.05 -22.71
N GLU A 397 -14.46 2.95 -21.76
CA GLU A 397 -13.99 4.08 -20.95
C GLU A 397 -13.18 5.08 -21.77
N PHE A 398 -12.41 4.60 -22.74
CA PHE A 398 -11.47 5.43 -23.50
C PHE A 398 -12.06 5.87 -24.84
N ASP A 399 -12.89 5.04 -25.44
CA ASP A 399 -13.60 5.28 -26.68
C ASP A 399 -14.97 4.61 -26.64
N ALA A 400 -16.00 5.42 -26.39
CA ALA A 400 -17.39 4.95 -26.32
C ALA A 400 -17.91 4.36 -27.65
N HIS A 401 -17.26 4.69 -28.79
CA HIS A 401 -17.64 4.26 -30.13
C HIS A 401 -16.70 3.21 -30.74
N THR A 402 -15.84 2.59 -29.90
CA THR A 402 -14.94 1.54 -30.38
C THR A 402 -15.70 0.42 -31.10
N PRO A 403 -15.21 -0.05 -32.28
CA PRO A 403 -15.85 -1.16 -33.00
C PRO A 403 -15.74 -2.49 -32.23
N HIS A 404 -14.79 -2.61 -31.31
CA HIS A 404 -14.56 -3.80 -30.50
C HIS A 404 -14.36 -3.42 -29.04
N PRO A 405 -15.47 -3.24 -28.26
CA PRO A 405 -15.39 -2.95 -26.82
C PRO A 405 -15.00 -4.20 -26.02
N VAL A 406 -13.71 -4.56 -26.08
CA VAL A 406 -13.17 -5.73 -25.37
C VAL A 406 -13.14 -5.55 -23.86
N ILE A 407 -13.22 -4.30 -23.42
CA ILE A 407 -13.45 -3.87 -22.04
C ILE A 407 -14.67 -2.96 -22.06
N TYR A 408 -15.63 -3.18 -21.17
CA TYR A 408 -16.89 -2.45 -21.16
C TYR A 408 -17.36 -2.10 -19.76
N LEU A 409 -18.31 -1.15 -19.66
CA LEU A 409 -18.95 -0.79 -18.40
C LEU A 409 -19.88 -1.92 -17.96
N LEU A 410 -19.66 -2.46 -16.75
CA LEU A 410 -20.58 -3.43 -16.17
C LEU A 410 -21.79 -2.68 -15.62
N GLU A 411 -22.97 -2.86 -16.23
CA GLU A 411 -24.20 -2.14 -15.86
C GLU A 411 -24.89 -2.75 -14.64
N GLU A 412 -24.80 -4.07 -14.48
CA GLU A 412 -25.44 -4.81 -13.38
C GLU A 412 -24.47 -5.80 -12.73
N TRP A 413 -24.35 -5.74 -11.41
CA TRP A 413 -23.59 -6.72 -10.64
C TRP A 413 -24.28 -6.97 -9.29
N VAL A 414 -23.98 -8.10 -8.68
CA VAL A 414 -24.34 -8.37 -7.28
C VAL A 414 -23.15 -7.97 -6.42
N ASP A 415 -23.39 -7.12 -5.44
CA ASP A 415 -22.34 -6.78 -4.48
C ASP A 415 -22.10 -7.93 -3.49
N ARG A 416 -21.13 -7.77 -2.62
CA ARG A 416 -20.76 -8.80 -1.63
C ARG A 416 -21.87 -9.07 -0.60
N ASP A 417 -22.75 -8.09 -0.36
CA ASP A 417 -23.90 -8.21 0.56
C ASP A 417 -25.13 -8.83 -0.13
N GLN A 418 -24.93 -9.43 -1.32
CA GLN A 418 -25.94 -10.07 -2.18
C GLN A 418 -27.01 -9.09 -2.69
N VAL A 419 -26.73 -7.79 -2.71
CA VAL A 419 -27.62 -6.77 -3.25
C VAL A 419 -27.30 -6.54 -4.73
N ALA A 420 -28.33 -6.58 -5.57
CA ALA A 420 -28.21 -6.27 -6.99
C ALA A 420 -27.97 -4.76 -7.15
N GLN A 421 -26.83 -4.42 -7.71
CA GLN A 421 -26.44 -3.05 -8.03
C GLN A 421 -26.67 -2.80 -9.52
N ARG A 422 -27.17 -1.62 -9.87
CA ARG A 422 -27.37 -1.20 -11.26
C ARG A 422 -26.82 0.21 -11.46
N ARG A 423 -26.15 0.42 -12.60
CA ARG A 423 -25.65 1.74 -13.00
C ARG A 423 -25.83 1.99 -14.50
N SER A 424 -25.81 3.26 -14.88
CA SER A 424 -25.76 3.73 -16.26
C SER A 424 -24.58 4.70 -16.44
N SER A 425 -24.35 5.17 -17.65
CA SER A 425 -23.35 6.21 -17.96
C SER A 425 -23.54 7.48 -17.12
N ASP A 426 -24.77 7.81 -16.74
CA ASP A 426 -25.16 9.03 -16.04
C ASP A 426 -25.16 8.89 -14.51
N THR A 427 -24.87 7.69 -14.00
CA THR A 427 -24.80 7.45 -12.55
C THR A 427 -23.60 8.19 -11.94
N PRO A 428 -23.76 8.88 -10.79
CA PRO A 428 -22.66 9.55 -10.10
C PRO A 428 -21.46 8.63 -9.90
N LYS A 429 -20.24 9.16 -10.06
CA LYS A 429 -19.00 8.34 -10.02
C LYS A 429 -18.64 7.85 -8.62
N GLY A 430 -19.12 8.49 -7.55
CA GLY A 430 -18.91 8.03 -6.16
C GLY A 430 -19.76 6.81 -5.84
N GLY A 431 -19.19 5.82 -5.11
CA GLY A 431 -19.92 4.65 -4.61
C GLY A 431 -20.40 3.63 -5.66
N THR A 432 -19.98 3.75 -6.93
CA THR A 432 -20.46 2.90 -8.05
C THR A 432 -19.44 1.92 -8.58
N MET A 433 -18.35 1.71 -7.87
CA MET A 433 -17.32 0.70 -8.20
C MET A 433 -17.65 -0.66 -7.60
N ARG A 434 -17.11 -1.70 -8.21
CA ARG A 434 -16.98 -3.01 -7.57
C ARG A 434 -15.85 -2.91 -6.57
N LEU A 435 -16.20 -2.87 -5.28
CA LEU A 435 -15.29 -2.57 -4.17
C LEU A 435 -15.23 -3.73 -3.17
N GLY A 436 -14.02 -4.00 -2.66
CA GLY A 436 -13.80 -5.01 -1.63
C GLY A 436 -13.47 -6.39 -2.16
N SER A 437 -13.59 -7.38 -1.31
CA SER A 437 -13.14 -8.76 -1.58
C SER A 437 -14.21 -9.59 -2.30
N TYR A 438 -13.84 -10.15 -3.44
CA TYR A 438 -14.69 -11.06 -4.22
C TYR A 438 -13.99 -12.39 -4.49
N PRO A 439 -14.75 -13.49 -4.60
CA PRO A 439 -14.21 -14.80 -4.91
C PRO A 439 -13.78 -14.89 -6.38
N CYS A 440 -12.68 -15.61 -6.62
CA CYS A 440 -12.20 -15.95 -7.95
C CYS A 440 -11.79 -17.43 -7.99
N ARG A 441 -12.33 -18.19 -8.93
CA ARG A 441 -11.99 -19.59 -9.20
C ARG A 441 -10.87 -19.65 -10.22
N LEU A 442 -9.81 -20.40 -9.90
CA LEU A 442 -8.61 -20.52 -10.72
C LEU A 442 -8.66 -21.80 -11.59
N GLU A 443 -8.25 -21.65 -12.86
CA GLU A 443 -8.20 -22.70 -13.87
C GLU A 443 -7.02 -23.65 -13.66
N GLU A 444 -7.23 -24.96 -13.88
CA GLU A 444 -6.18 -25.96 -13.75
C GLU A 444 -5.04 -25.75 -14.74
N GLY A 445 -3.80 -26.00 -14.30
CA GLY A 445 -2.60 -25.84 -15.12
C GLY A 445 -2.11 -24.40 -15.29
N SER A 446 -2.88 -23.40 -14.88
CA SER A 446 -2.54 -21.97 -14.99
C SER A 446 -1.35 -21.55 -14.15
N LEU A 447 -0.74 -20.40 -14.49
CA LEU A 447 0.29 -19.76 -13.67
C LEU A 447 -0.29 -19.26 -12.35
N ALA A 448 -1.51 -18.74 -12.38
CA ALA A 448 -2.23 -18.28 -11.20
C ALA A 448 -2.44 -19.41 -10.20
N LEU A 449 -2.99 -20.57 -10.64
CA LEU A 449 -3.17 -21.71 -9.75
C LEU A 449 -1.84 -22.20 -9.15
N LYS A 450 -0.78 -22.24 -9.96
CA LYS A 450 0.58 -22.61 -9.47
C LYS A 450 1.12 -21.62 -8.45
N ALA A 451 0.81 -20.33 -8.59
CA ALA A 451 1.25 -19.30 -7.65
C ALA A 451 0.51 -19.40 -6.31
N TYR A 452 -0.82 -19.47 -6.34
CA TYR A 452 -1.67 -19.51 -5.15
C TYR A 452 -1.73 -20.87 -4.46
N ASN A 453 -1.60 -21.96 -5.23
CA ASN A 453 -1.81 -23.33 -4.76
C ASN A 453 -3.19 -23.57 -4.11
N LYS A 454 -4.21 -22.85 -4.58
CA LYS A 454 -5.62 -22.91 -4.13
C LYS A 454 -6.53 -22.70 -5.32
N LYS A 455 -7.65 -23.47 -5.43
CA LYS A 455 -8.61 -23.37 -6.54
C LYS A 455 -9.56 -22.18 -6.41
N LEU A 456 -9.83 -21.73 -5.19
CA LEU A 456 -10.68 -20.58 -4.87
C LEU A 456 -9.90 -19.59 -4.03
N ILE A 457 -9.89 -18.34 -4.47
CA ILE A 457 -9.22 -17.21 -3.79
C ILE A 457 -10.22 -16.08 -3.61
N ASN A 458 -9.91 -15.15 -2.72
CA ASN A 458 -10.67 -13.92 -2.52
C ASN A 458 -9.71 -12.75 -2.64
N GLU A 459 -10.02 -11.79 -3.52
CA GLU A 459 -9.15 -10.64 -3.81
C GLU A 459 -9.93 -9.33 -3.83
N ARG A 460 -9.24 -8.20 -3.52
CA ARG A 460 -9.85 -6.88 -3.41
C ARG A 460 -9.94 -6.20 -4.76
N HIS A 461 -11.12 -5.68 -5.08
CA HIS A 461 -11.45 -4.98 -6.31
C HIS A 461 -11.66 -3.49 -6.08
N ARG A 462 -11.35 -2.69 -7.12
CA ARG A 462 -11.60 -1.25 -7.18
C ARG A 462 -11.70 -0.80 -8.64
N HIS A 463 -12.82 -1.12 -9.32
CA HIS A 463 -12.99 -0.80 -10.74
C HIS A 463 -14.47 -0.74 -11.15
N ARG A 464 -14.73 -0.18 -12.34
CA ARG A 464 -16.07 -0.09 -12.97
C ARG A 464 -16.17 -0.91 -14.25
N TYR A 465 -15.06 -1.05 -14.97
CA TYR A 465 -15.00 -1.68 -16.28
C TYR A 465 -14.50 -3.11 -16.14
N GLU A 466 -15.04 -3.99 -16.97
CA GLU A 466 -14.78 -5.44 -16.94
C GLU A 466 -14.40 -5.93 -18.33
N PHE A 467 -13.81 -7.11 -18.38
CA PHE A 467 -13.61 -7.85 -19.61
C PHE A 467 -14.96 -8.21 -20.25
N ASN A 468 -15.09 -8.01 -21.57
CA ASN A 468 -16.30 -8.38 -22.32
C ASN A 468 -16.23 -9.84 -22.76
N ASN A 469 -17.02 -10.69 -22.12
CA ASN A 469 -17.04 -12.14 -22.36
C ASN A 469 -17.39 -12.53 -23.81
N ALA A 470 -18.03 -11.66 -24.60
CA ALA A 470 -18.28 -11.89 -26.02
C ALA A 470 -16.98 -12.09 -26.84
N TYR A 471 -15.84 -11.65 -26.34
CA TYR A 471 -14.55 -11.79 -27.01
C TYR A 471 -13.71 -12.99 -26.51
N MET A 472 -14.22 -13.81 -25.58
CA MET A 472 -13.45 -14.95 -25.02
C MET A 472 -12.93 -15.89 -26.12
N ASP A 473 -13.77 -16.29 -27.07
CA ASP A 473 -13.39 -17.24 -28.12
C ASP A 473 -12.31 -16.68 -29.05
N SER A 474 -12.44 -15.41 -29.47
CA SER A 474 -11.48 -14.78 -30.38
C SER A 474 -10.12 -14.55 -29.72
N LEU A 475 -10.11 -14.11 -28.47
CA LEU A 475 -8.88 -13.89 -27.71
C LEU A 475 -8.25 -15.20 -27.24
N GLY A 476 -9.06 -16.22 -26.94
CA GLY A 476 -8.58 -17.57 -26.64
C GLY A 476 -7.83 -18.19 -27.84
N LYS A 477 -8.36 -18.04 -29.07
CA LYS A 477 -7.65 -18.44 -30.30
C LYS A 477 -6.36 -17.68 -30.53
N ALA A 478 -6.26 -16.44 -30.06
CA ALA A 478 -5.05 -15.62 -30.09
C ALA A 478 -4.03 -15.99 -28.98
N GLY A 479 -4.32 -16.98 -28.16
CA GLY A 479 -3.44 -17.51 -27.12
C GLY A 479 -3.66 -16.95 -25.72
N MET A 480 -4.71 -16.16 -25.49
CA MET A 480 -5.10 -15.73 -24.16
C MET A 480 -5.73 -16.90 -23.38
N VAL A 481 -5.37 -17.00 -22.11
CA VAL A 481 -5.93 -17.98 -21.16
C VAL A 481 -6.66 -17.21 -20.08
N PHE A 482 -7.93 -17.54 -19.86
CA PHE A 482 -8.76 -16.96 -18.81
C PHE A 482 -8.62 -17.81 -17.55
N SER A 483 -7.58 -17.52 -16.79
CA SER A 483 -7.11 -18.38 -15.70
C SER A 483 -7.75 -18.10 -14.35
N GLY A 484 -8.55 -17.05 -14.22
CA GLY A 484 -9.36 -16.75 -13.05
C GLY A 484 -10.71 -16.18 -13.47
N VAL A 485 -11.80 -16.73 -12.90
CA VAL A 485 -13.17 -16.27 -13.18
C VAL A 485 -13.99 -16.20 -11.89
N SER A 486 -14.90 -15.23 -11.82
CA SER A 486 -15.85 -15.16 -10.71
C SER A 486 -16.80 -16.36 -10.74
N PRO A 487 -17.07 -17.04 -9.60
CA PRO A 487 -17.92 -18.25 -9.59
C PRO A 487 -19.37 -18.01 -9.96
N ASP A 488 -19.87 -16.80 -9.70
CA ASP A 488 -21.29 -16.41 -9.86
C ASP A 488 -21.66 -16.00 -11.29
N LYS A 489 -20.87 -15.13 -11.92
CA LYS A 489 -21.19 -14.53 -13.22
C LYS A 489 -20.20 -14.86 -14.34
N GLY A 490 -19.15 -15.63 -14.06
CA GLY A 490 -18.12 -15.94 -15.04
C GLY A 490 -17.32 -14.72 -15.50
N LEU A 491 -17.26 -13.64 -14.70
CA LEU A 491 -16.44 -12.47 -15.00
C LEU A 491 -14.96 -12.86 -15.00
N VAL A 492 -14.23 -12.40 -16.00
CA VAL A 492 -12.80 -12.71 -16.14
C VAL A 492 -12.00 -11.85 -15.16
N GLU A 493 -11.35 -12.51 -14.21
CA GLU A 493 -10.56 -11.87 -13.14
C GLU A 493 -9.05 -11.97 -13.39
N ILE A 494 -8.59 -12.99 -14.11
CA ILE A 494 -7.17 -13.19 -14.43
C ILE A 494 -7.04 -13.65 -15.88
N VAL A 495 -6.11 -13.02 -16.60
CA VAL A 495 -5.69 -13.42 -17.94
C VAL A 495 -4.21 -13.76 -17.98
N GLU A 496 -3.85 -14.76 -18.79
CA GLU A 496 -2.47 -15.18 -19.05
C GLU A 496 -2.22 -15.30 -20.55
N LEU A 497 -0.96 -15.31 -20.98
CA LEU A 497 -0.60 -15.57 -22.38
C LEU A 497 0.15 -16.89 -22.50
N LYS A 498 -0.41 -17.81 -23.30
CA LYS A 498 0.15 -19.14 -23.56
C LYS A 498 1.55 -19.05 -24.14
N GLY A 499 2.47 -19.87 -23.61
CA GLY A 499 3.85 -19.93 -24.10
C GLY A 499 4.76 -18.77 -23.69
N HIS A 500 4.26 -17.73 -23.01
CA HIS A 500 5.10 -16.68 -22.46
C HIS A 500 5.73 -17.12 -21.10
N PRO A 501 6.97 -16.73 -20.77
CA PRO A 501 7.62 -17.12 -19.50
C PRO A 501 6.85 -16.74 -18.25
N TRP A 502 6.25 -15.55 -18.25
CA TRP A 502 5.34 -15.00 -17.26
C TRP A 502 4.63 -13.80 -17.88
N PHE A 503 3.37 -13.96 -18.22
CA PHE A 503 2.50 -12.89 -18.66
C PHE A 503 1.15 -13.10 -17.98
N LEU A 504 0.85 -12.23 -17.02
CA LEU A 504 -0.35 -12.35 -16.21
C LEU A 504 -0.92 -10.95 -15.98
N GLY A 505 -2.24 -10.82 -16.14
CA GLY A 505 -3.01 -9.66 -15.75
C GLY A 505 -4.12 -10.08 -14.79
N CYS A 506 -4.38 -9.28 -13.74
CA CYS A 506 -5.50 -9.49 -12.82
C CYS A 506 -6.36 -8.22 -12.71
N GLN A 507 -7.67 -8.39 -12.59
CA GLN A 507 -8.62 -7.27 -12.47
C GLN A 507 -8.64 -6.68 -11.06
N PHE A 508 -8.35 -7.48 -10.06
CA PHE A 508 -8.25 -7.09 -8.65
C PHE A 508 -6.89 -6.48 -8.31
N HIS A 509 -6.76 -6.00 -7.08
CA HIS A 509 -5.58 -5.32 -6.52
C HIS A 509 -4.85 -6.21 -5.49
N PRO A 510 -3.95 -7.11 -5.92
CA PRO A 510 -3.26 -8.04 -5.02
C PRO A 510 -2.26 -7.33 -4.09
N GLU A 511 -1.85 -6.10 -4.44
CA GLU A 511 -0.94 -5.29 -3.63
C GLU A 511 -1.48 -4.99 -2.23
N PHE A 512 -2.80 -4.87 -2.07
CA PHE A 512 -3.42 -4.58 -0.77
C PHE A 512 -3.32 -5.73 0.23
N LYS A 513 -3.07 -6.95 -0.23
CA LYS A 513 -3.00 -8.15 0.62
C LYS A 513 -1.58 -8.66 0.86
N SER A 514 -0.58 -8.00 0.29
CA SER A 514 0.82 -8.41 0.44
C SER A 514 1.42 -7.93 1.76
N LYS A 515 2.12 -8.83 2.48
CA LYS A 515 2.80 -8.55 3.74
C LYS A 515 4.29 -8.94 3.66
N PRO A 516 5.19 -8.31 4.44
CA PRO A 516 6.61 -8.65 4.40
C PRO A 516 6.90 -10.08 4.85
N MET A 517 6.10 -10.64 5.78
CA MET A 517 6.22 -12.01 6.26
C MET A 517 5.39 -13.02 5.47
N ASP A 518 4.36 -12.55 4.74
CA ASP A 518 3.49 -13.34 3.85
C ASP A 518 3.32 -12.63 2.50
N PRO A 519 4.36 -12.63 1.66
CA PRO A 519 4.34 -11.97 0.36
C PRO A 519 3.28 -12.56 -0.56
N HIS A 520 2.47 -11.70 -1.17
CA HIS A 520 1.39 -12.13 -2.05
C HIS A 520 1.91 -13.02 -3.20
N PRO A 521 1.26 -14.15 -3.50
CA PRO A 521 1.75 -15.17 -4.43
C PRO A 521 2.10 -14.65 -5.82
N LEU A 522 1.27 -13.76 -6.40
CA LEU A 522 1.52 -13.21 -7.74
C LEU A 522 2.79 -12.35 -7.78
N PHE A 523 3.05 -11.52 -6.77
CA PHE A 523 4.29 -10.73 -6.68
C PHE A 523 5.50 -11.63 -6.47
N ARG A 524 5.40 -12.64 -5.62
CA ARG A 524 6.48 -13.62 -5.39
C ARG A 524 6.90 -14.30 -6.69
N GLU A 525 5.96 -14.83 -7.47
CA GLU A 525 6.28 -15.56 -8.70
C GLU A 525 6.67 -14.61 -9.84
N PHE A 526 6.12 -13.39 -9.93
CA PHE A 526 6.56 -12.37 -10.88
C PHE A 526 8.03 -11.98 -10.66
N ILE A 527 8.44 -11.71 -9.41
CA ILE A 527 9.85 -11.41 -9.09
C ILE A 527 10.74 -12.62 -9.39
N LYS A 528 10.30 -13.83 -9.08
CA LYS A 528 11.03 -15.07 -9.43
C LYS A 528 11.24 -15.22 -10.94
N ALA A 529 10.24 -14.92 -11.75
CA ALA A 529 10.35 -14.93 -13.22
C ALA A 529 11.32 -13.86 -13.72
N SER A 530 11.28 -12.65 -13.13
CA SER A 530 12.17 -11.54 -13.44
C SER A 530 13.63 -11.86 -13.11
N LEU A 531 13.90 -12.51 -11.99
CA LEU A 531 15.23 -13.00 -11.61
C LEU A 531 15.78 -14.05 -12.59
N ARG A 532 14.92 -14.95 -13.09
CA ARG A 532 15.34 -15.93 -14.11
C ARG A 532 15.80 -15.23 -15.39
N ARG A 533 15.12 -14.15 -15.80
CA ARG A 533 15.53 -13.33 -16.94
C ARG A 533 16.84 -12.61 -16.65
N ALA A 534 17.01 -11.98 -15.50
CA ALA A 534 18.24 -11.29 -15.09
C ALA A 534 19.46 -12.22 -15.18
N LYS A 535 19.34 -13.46 -14.67
CA LYS A 535 20.41 -14.48 -14.76
C LYS A 535 20.74 -14.82 -16.22
N ARG A 536 19.75 -15.03 -17.08
CA ARG A 536 19.94 -15.33 -18.51
C ARG A 536 20.65 -14.19 -19.26
N SER A 537 20.30 -12.95 -18.95
CA SER A 537 20.92 -11.77 -19.55
C SER A 537 22.39 -11.62 -19.16
N LYS A 538 22.74 -11.84 -17.90
CA LYS A 538 24.15 -11.85 -17.41
C LYS A 538 24.99 -12.94 -18.09
N VAL A 539 24.46 -14.13 -18.29
CA VAL A 539 25.15 -15.23 -18.99
C VAL A 539 25.37 -14.89 -20.47
N LYS A 540 24.33 -14.38 -21.16
CA LYS A 540 24.47 -13.93 -22.57
C LYS A 540 25.50 -12.81 -22.73
N GLY A 541 25.55 -11.85 -21.81
CA GLY A 541 26.53 -10.77 -21.78
C GLY A 541 27.97 -11.31 -21.63
N LYS A 542 28.21 -12.25 -20.71
CA LYS A 542 29.52 -12.89 -20.55
C LYS A 542 29.96 -13.68 -21.80
N ILE A 543 29.03 -14.41 -22.43
CA ILE A 543 29.34 -15.16 -23.67
C ILE A 543 29.67 -14.20 -24.81
N ARG A 544 28.97 -13.06 -24.92
CA ARG A 544 29.22 -12.06 -25.95
C ARG A 544 30.56 -11.35 -25.76
N SER A 545 30.95 -11.03 -24.52
CA SER A 545 32.25 -10.45 -24.20
C SER A 545 33.40 -11.44 -24.47
N LEU A 546 33.20 -12.72 -24.16
CA LEU A 546 34.19 -13.78 -24.48
C LEU A 546 34.37 -13.97 -25.99
N LYS A 547 33.27 -13.95 -26.78
CA LYS A 547 33.35 -14.02 -28.26
C LYS A 547 34.03 -12.81 -28.87
N ILE A 548 33.84 -11.62 -28.33
CA ILE A 548 34.53 -10.40 -28.79
C ILE A 548 36.03 -10.47 -28.48
N TYR A 549 36.38 -11.06 -27.31
CA TYR A 549 37.78 -11.22 -26.90
C TYR A 549 38.51 -12.28 -27.76
N THR A 550 37.85 -13.39 -28.10
CA THR A 550 38.38 -14.41 -29.00
C THR A 550 38.55 -13.92 -30.45
N ASN A 551 37.57 -13.16 -31.00
CA ASN A 551 37.67 -12.57 -32.33
C ASN A 551 38.77 -11.49 -32.46
N ARG A 552 39.06 -10.74 -31.38
CA ARG A 552 40.19 -9.79 -31.35
C ARG A 552 41.55 -10.47 -31.32
N LYS A 553 41.67 -11.68 -30.68
CA LYS A 553 42.91 -12.44 -30.68
C LYS A 553 43.21 -13.14 -32.01
N THR A 554 42.18 -13.52 -32.78
CA THR A 554 42.34 -14.09 -34.14
C THR A 554 42.73 -13.08 -35.21
N LEU A 555 42.51 -11.78 -34.99
CA LEU A 555 42.90 -10.69 -35.90
C LEU A 555 44.31 -10.11 -35.63
N ALA A 556 45.03 -10.60 -34.63
CA ALA A 556 46.35 -10.11 -34.22
C ALA A 556 47.44 -11.19 -34.37
N LEU A 557 47.48 -11.90 -35.51
CA LEU A 557 48.67 -12.65 -35.92
C LEU A 557 49.56 -11.73 -36.79
N PRO A 558 50.81 -11.51 -36.43
CA PRO A 558 51.72 -10.68 -37.24
C PRO A 558 52.06 -11.38 -38.55
N ALA A 559 51.96 -10.65 -39.64
CA ALA A 559 52.46 -11.05 -40.95
C ALA A 559 53.98 -11.33 -40.82
N GLY A 560 54.35 -12.55 -41.03
CA GLY A 560 55.75 -12.97 -41.03
C GLY A 560 56.55 -12.17 -42.09
N ARG A 561 57.64 -11.52 -41.66
CA ARG A 561 58.67 -10.99 -42.56
C ARG A 561 59.43 -12.19 -43.16
N HIS A 562 59.26 -12.40 -44.44
CA HIS A 562 60.26 -13.05 -45.27
C HIS A 562 61.29 -12.00 -45.67
N SER A 563 62.52 -12.14 -45.20
CA SER A 563 63.69 -11.50 -45.78
C SER A 563 64.56 -12.58 -46.39
N ALA A 564 64.87 -12.34 -47.62
CA ALA A 564 65.88 -13.08 -48.40
C ALA A 564 67.28 -12.94 -47.81
#